data_efc92b47d07faa010dfb89ed00e78778
#
_entry.id   efc92b47d07faa010dfb89ed00e78778
#
_cell.length_a   1.000
_cell.length_b   1.000
_cell.length_c   1.000
_cell.angle_alpha   90.00
_cell.angle_beta   90.00
_cell.angle_gamma   90.00
#
_symmetry.space_group_name_H-M   'P 1'
#
loop_
_entity.id
_entity.type
_entity.pdbx_description
1 polymer ?
#
loop_
_entity_poly.entity_id
_entity_poly.type
_entity_poly.pdbx_seq_one_letter_code
_entity_poly.pdbx_strand_id
1 'polypeptide(L)'
;MGHAPDTTLGRLYKEHIRLILAKDIDALLDQYTQDALLISSFSADRKPVYFRGRDQLREHFQGILGLKNLEVDIAFWAESENPTTLMIVEAVKVVDNKGESSTMRFADSWVLKDGKIAIHFAGMVQYPDGSLA
;
A
#
# COMPACT_ATOMS: atom_id res chain seq x y z
N MET A 1 12.36 13.91 1.76
CA MET A 1 11.52 12.72 1.81
C MET A 1 10.86 12.64 3.14
N GLY A 2 9.57 12.50 3.13
CA GLY A 2 8.77 12.53 4.34
C GLY A 2 8.77 11.22 5.07
N HIS A 3 8.74 11.32 6.39
CA HIS A 3 8.41 10.21 7.26
C HIS A 3 6.93 10.33 7.67
N ALA A 4 6.29 9.21 7.98
CA ALA A 4 4.95 9.23 8.52
C ALA A 4 4.94 10.02 9.85
N PRO A 5 3.94 10.88 10.06
CA PRO A 5 3.87 11.66 11.30
C PRO A 5 3.58 10.76 12.50
N ASP A 6 3.85 11.28 13.70
CA ASP A 6 3.57 10.56 14.95
C ASP A 6 2.08 10.75 15.35
N THR A 7 1.21 10.18 14.56
CA THR A 7 -0.24 10.17 14.74
C THR A 7 -0.71 8.72 14.77
N THR A 8 -1.97 8.49 15.14
CA THR A 8 -2.55 7.15 15.10
C THR A 8 -2.43 6.53 13.70
N LEU A 9 -2.78 7.29 12.65
CA LEU A 9 -2.64 6.83 11.27
C LEU A 9 -1.18 6.70 10.85
N GLY A 10 -0.31 7.60 11.29
CA GLY A 10 1.12 7.51 11.02
C GLY A 10 1.75 6.25 11.61
N ARG A 11 1.38 5.89 12.83
CA ARG A 11 1.85 4.65 13.48
C ARG A 11 1.31 3.41 12.79
N LEU A 12 0.04 3.42 12.40
CA LEU A 12 -0.56 2.32 11.64
C LEU A 12 0.16 2.11 10.31
N TYR A 13 0.47 3.20 9.62
CA TYR A 13 1.21 3.16 8.35
C TYR A 13 2.64 2.65 8.53
N LYS A 14 3.36 3.13 9.53
CA LYS A 14 4.72 2.64 9.82
C LYS A 14 4.72 1.13 10.06
N GLU A 15 3.75 0.65 10.83
CA GLU A 15 3.59 -0.79 11.08
C GLU A 15 3.26 -1.55 9.80
N HIS A 16 2.39 -0.98 8.96
CA HIS A 16 2.03 -1.55 7.66
C HIS A 16 3.28 -1.78 6.79
N ILE A 17 4.13 -0.77 6.66
CA ILE A 17 5.36 -0.89 5.88
C ILE A 17 6.33 -1.88 6.52
N ARG A 18 6.45 -1.86 7.85
CA ARG A 18 7.32 -2.82 8.57
C ARG A 18 6.89 -4.26 8.27
N LEU A 19 5.59 -4.53 8.30
CA LEU A 19 5.05 -5.87 8.03
C LEU A 19 5.26 -6.30 6.58
N ILE A 20 5.12 -5.38 5.64
CA ILE A 20 5.42 -5.65 4.22
C ILE A 20 6.89 -6.04 4.06
N LEU A 21 7.81 -5.27 4.63
CA LEU A 21 9.24 -5.54 4.54
C LEU A 21 9.64 -6.84 5.26
N ALA A 22 8.96 -7.17 6.35
CA ALA A 22 9.15 -8.42 7.08
C ALA A 22 8.46 -9.62 6.42
N LYS A 23 7.62 -9.38 5.42
CA LYS A 23 6.82 -10.41 4.73
C LYS A 23 5.87 -11.15 5.69
N ASP A 24 5.41 -10.46 6.72
CA ASP A 24 4.47 -11.01 7.72
C ASP A 24 3.04 -10.78 7.27
N ILE A 25 2.56 -11.65 6.39
CA ILE A 25 1.25 -11.49 5.75
C ILE A 25 0.10 -11.62 6.75
N ASP A 26 0.19 -12.50 7.72
CA ASP A 26 -0.88 -12.70 8.70
C ASP A 26 -1.07 -11.46 9.58
N ALA A 27 0.01 -10.89 10.09
CA ALA A 27 -0.05 -9.65 10.85
C ALA A 27 -0.51 -8.46 9.99
N LEU A 28 -0.11 -8.43 8.72
CA LEU A 28 -0.55 -7.42 7.77
C LEU A 28 -2.07 -7.47 7.57
N LEU A 29 -2.63 -8.66 7.39
CA LEU A 29 -4.07 -8.84 7.25
C LEU A 29 -4.84 -8.46 8.51
N ASP A 30 -4.23 -8.59 9.69
CA ASP A 30 -4.85 -8.17 10.96
C ASP A 30 -5.03 -6.66 11.07
N GLN A 31 -4.38 -5.88 10.22
CA GLN A 31 -4.62 -4.43 10.11
C GLN A 31 -5.93 -4.09 9.39
N TYR A 32 -6.55 -5.06 8.75
CA TYR A 32 -7.76 -4.90 7.93
C TYR A 32 -8.98 -5.48 8.62
N THR A 33 -10.16 -4.94 8.30
CA THR A 33 -11.43 -5.57 8.71
C THR A 33 -11.61 -6.91 7.98
N GLN A 34 -12.49 -7.77 8.51
CA GLN A 34 -12.72 -9.10 7.93
C GLN A 34 -13.26 -9.04 6.50
N ASP A 35 -14.05 -8.03 6.20
CA ASP A 35 -14.70 -7.81 4.90
C ASP A 35 -14.06 -6.65 4.12
N ALA A 36 -12.82 -6.29 4.44
CA ALA A 36 -12.14 -5.17 3.82
C ALA A 36 -12.13 -5.27 2.30
N LEU A 37 -12.28 -4.10 1.65
CA LEU A 37 -12.18 -3.97 0.21
C LEU A 37 -10.86 -3.28 -0.15
N LEU A 38 -10.08 -3.92 -1.01
CA LEU A 38 -8.89 -3.32 -1.60
C LEU A 38 -9.13 -3.18 -3.10
N ILE A 39 -8.90 -1.99 -3.61
CA ILE A 39 -9.02 -1.68 -5.03
C ILE A 39 -7.62 -1.32 -5.52
N SER A 40 -7.09 -2.11 -6.44
CA SER A 40 -5.73 -1.93 -6.94
C SER A 40 -5.74 -1.72 -8.45
N SER A 41 -4.95 -0.76 -8.93
CA SER A 41 -4.69 -0.58 -10.36
C SER A 41 -3.33 -1.14 -10.78
N PHE A 42 -2.72 -1.97 -9.93
CA PHE A 42 -1.43 -2.60 -10.20
C PHE A 42 -1.60 -3.91 -10.98
N SER A 43 -2.21 -3.84 -12.14
CA SER A 43 -2.37 -4.99 -13.04
C SER A 43 -1.68 -4.72 -14.38
N ALA A 44 -1.36 -5.78 -15.11
CA ALA A 44 -0.66 -5.67 -16.40
C ALA A 44 -1.47 -4.88 -17.44
N ASP A 45 -2.80 -4.97 -17.39
CA ASP A 45 -3.70 -4.25 -18.30
C ASP A 45 -4.09 -2.86 -17.75
N ARG A 46 -3.56 -2.46 -16.58
CA ARG A 46 -3.79 -1.17 -15.91
C ARG A 46 -5.25 -0.93 -15.53
N LYS A 47 -6.07 -1.97 -15.49
CA LYS A 47 -7.46 -1.89 -15.04
C LYS A 47 -7.54 -2.13 -13.54
N PRO A 48 -8.52 -1.52 -12.85
CA PRO A 48 -8.70 -1.78 -11.43
C PRO A 48 -9.11 -3.23 -11.18
N VAL A 49 -8.53 -3.80 -10.15
CA VAL A 49 -8.85 -5.13 -9.64
C VAL A 49 -9.35 -4.99 -8.22
N TYR A 50 -10.40 -5.70 -7.88
CA TYR A 50 -11.05 -5.64 -6.58
C TYR A 50 -10.74 -6.90 -5.80
N PHE A 51 -10.30 -6.70 -4.55
CA PHE A 51 -10.03 -7.78 -3.61
C PHE A 51 -10.89 -7.55 -2.37
N ARG A 52 -11.73 -8.52 -2.04
CA ARG A 52 -12.61 -8.39 -0.87
C ARG A 52 -12.40 -9.56 0.07
N GLY A 53 -12.24 -9.22 1.36
CA GLY A 53 -12.05 -10.20 2.42
C GLY A 53 -10.61 -10.70 2.53
N ARG A 54 -10.33 -11.40 3.62
CA ARG A 54 -8.96 -11.77 3.98
C ARG A 54 -8.29 -12.68 2.95
N ASP A 55 -9.00 -13.63 2.37
CA ASP A 55 -8.42 -14.56 1.41
C ASP A 55 -7.98 -13.84 0.13
N GLN A 56 -8.82 -12.95 -0.39
CA GLN A 56 -8.48 -12.17 -1.58
C GLN A 56 -7.40 -11.14 -1.30
N LEU A 57 -7.43 -10.49 -0.13
CA LEU A 57 -6.36 -9.57 0.25
C LEU A 57 -5.01 -10.30 0.39
N ARG A 58 -5.02 -11.52 0.91
CA ARG A 58 -3.81 -12.36 0.97
C ARG A 58 -3.22 -12.57 -0.41
N GLU A 59 -4.05 -12.87 -1.38
CA GLU A 59 -3.64 -13.05 -2.78
C GLU A 59 -2.97 -11.80 -3.33
N HIS A 60 -3.55 -10.62 -3.08
CA HIS A 60 -2.95 -9.34 -3.48
C HIS A 60 -1.57 -9.13 -2.84
N PHE A 61 -1.47 -9.32 -1.52
CA PHE A 61 -0.21 -9.07 -0.81
C PHE A 61 0.86 -10.10 -1.15
N GLN A 62 0.50 -11.33 -1.44
CA GLN A 62 1.48 -12.33 -1.90
C GLN A 62 2.19 -11.86 -3.16
N GLY A 63 1.51 -11.18 -4.07
CA GLY A 63 2.11 -10.58 -5.25
C GLY A 63 3.13 -9.48 -4.91
N ILE A 64 2.77 -8.61 -3.97
CA ILE A 64 3.65 -7.51 -3.52
C ILE A 64 4.86 -8.03 -2.75
N LEU A 65 4.65 -9.00 -1.85
CA LEU A 65 5.71 -9.55 -1.01
C LEU A 65 6.73 -10.37 -1.81
N GLY A 66 6.41 -10.73 -3.05
CA GLY A 66 7.35 -11.34 -3.97
C GLY A 66 8.38 -10.38 -4.55
N LEU A 67 8.15 -9.07 -4.45
CA LEU A 67 9.10 -8.06 -4.91
C LEU A 67 10.29 -7.99 -3.96
N LYS A 68 11.47 -7.74 -4.51
CA LYS A 68 12.72 -7.68 -3.74
C LYS A 68 13.18 -6.24 -3.55
N ASN A 69 13.85 -6.00 -2.42
CA ASN A 69 14.53 -4.74 -2.14
C ASN A 69 13.62 -3.53 -2.29
N LEU A 70 12.42 -3.59 -1.69
CA LEU A 70 11.49 -2.47 -1.68
C LEU A 70 12.01 -1.35 -0.78
N GLU A 71 12.05 -0.14 -1.33
CA GLU A 71 12.24 1.09 -0.57
C GLU A 71 11.02 1.97 -0.77
N VAL A 72 10.43 2.45 0.31
CA VAL A 72 9.21 3.24 0.27
C VAL A 72 9.47 4.62 0.86
N ASP A 73 9.20 5.65 0.08
CA ASP A 73 9.26 7.05 0.52
C ASP A 73 7.89 7.69 0.41
N ILE A 74 7.59 8.59 1.34
CA ILE A 74 6.35 9.35 1.34
C ILE A 74 6.58 10.68 0.63
N ALA A 75 5.88 10.91 -0.48
CA ALA A 75 5.91 12.16 -1.20
C ALA A 75 4.81 13.14 -0.77
N PHE A 76 3.70 12.62 -0.26
CA PHE A 76 2.57 13.42 0.21
C PHE A 76 1.84 12.65 1.33
N TRP A 77 1.36 13.39 2.34
CA TRP A 77 0.61 12.84 3.46
C TRP A 77 -0.51 13.78 3.85
N ALA A 78 -1.71 13.26 3.95
CA ALA A 78 -2.86 13.97 4.50
C ALA A 78 -3.75 13.00 5.27
N GLU A 79 -4.28 13.44 6.40
CA GLU A 79 -5.20 12.65 7.20
C GLU A 79 -6.33 13.52 7.72
N SER A 80 -7.49 12.90 7.99
CA SER A 80 -8.60 13.59 8.61
C SER A 80 -8.31 13.90 10.08
N GLU A 81 -9.00 14.90 10.68
CA GLU A 81 -8.88 15.24 12.10
C GLU A 81 -9.24 14.04 12.99
N ASN A 82 -10.24 13.29 12.63
CA ASN A 82 -10.50 11.97 13.19
C ASN A 82 -9.67 10.95 12.41
N PRO A 83 -8.98 10.00 13.06
CA PRO A 83 -8.09 9.09 12.37
C PRO A 83 -8.89 8.01 11.60
N THR A 84 -9.74 8.43 10.68
CA THR A 84 -10.62 7.56 9.88
C THR A 84 -10.22 7.51 8.41
N THR A 85 -9.53 8.55 7.91
CA THR A 85 -9.16 8.62 6.49
C THR A 85 -7.73 9.08 6.33
N LEU A 86 -6.97 8.34 5.53
CA LEU A 86 -5.60 8.65 5.17
C LEU A 86 -5.49 8.74 3.65
N MET A 87 -4.76 9.75 3.16
CA MET A 87 -4.34 9.84 1.77
C MET A 87 -2.83 10.03 1.72
N ILE A 88 -2.14 9.20 0.94
CA ILE A 88 -0.70 9.28 0.78
C ILE A 88 -0.30 9.14 -0.69
N VAL A 89 0.83 9.73 -1.04
CA VAL A 89 1.51 9.40 -2.29
C VAL A 89 2.86 8.81 -1.90
N GLU A 90 3.09 7.59 -2.36
CA GLU A 90 4.32 6.84 -2.10
C GLU A 90 5.16 6.74 -3.36
N ALA A 91 6.47 6.90 -3.22
CA ALA A 91 7.44 6.51 -4.22
C ALA A 91 8.04 5.18 -3.78
N VAL A 92 7.88 4.15 -4.58
CA VAL A 92 8.35 2.80 -4.27
C VAL A 92 9.44 2.42 -5.26
N LYS A 93 10.62 2.20 -4.73
CA LYS A 93 11.77 1.73 -5.53
C LYS A 93 11.86 0.22 -5.40
N VAL A 94 11.98 -0.45 -6.53
CA VAL A 94 12.18 -1.90 -6.60
C VAL A 94 13.41 -2.23 -7.41
N VAL A 95 14.05 -3.34 -7.07
CA VAL A 95 15.18 -3.89 -7.83
C VAL A 95 14.73 -5.22 -8.40
N ASP A 96 14.87 -5.41 -9.71
CA ASP A 96 14.50 -6.64 -10.38
C ASP A 96 15.59 -7.72 -10.26
N ASN A 97 15.33 -8.89 -10.86
CA ASN A 97 16.25 -10.02 -10.80
C ASN A 97 17.59 -9.77 -11.54
N LYS A 98 17.63 -8.74 -12.38
CA LYS A 98 18.84 -8.34 -13.12
C LYS A 98 19.63 -7.25 -12.41
N GLY A 99 19.18 -6.80 -11.25
CA GLY A 99 19.78 -5.71 -10.50
C GLY A 99 19.38 -4.32 -11.02
N GLU A 100 18.44 -4.24 -11.95
CA GLU A 100 17.94 -2.95 -12.44
C GLU A 100 16.90 -2.40 -11.48
N SER A 101 17.03 -1.11 -11.16
CA SER A 101 16.07 -0.42 -10.30
C SER A 101 15.05 0.38 -11.11
N SER A 102 13.82 0.38 -10.62
CA SER A 102 12.75 1.22 -11.16
C SER A 102 11.98 1.85 -10.02
N THR A 103 11.31 2.97 -10.30
CA THR A 103 10.48 3.68 -9.32
C THR A 103 9.04 3.71 -9.79
N MET A 104 8.15 3.29 -8.91
CA MET A 104 6.71 3.41 -9.08
C MET A 104 6.18 4.46 -8.12
N ARG A 105 5.05 5.07 -8.46
CA ARG A 105 4.34 5.96 -7.55
C ARG A 105 2.90 5.51 -7.41
N PHE A 106 2.47 5.45 -6.15
CA PHE A 106 1.10 5.12 -5.79
C PHE A 106 0.45 6.30 -5.09
N ALA A 107 -0.82 6.53 -5.40
CA ALA A 107 -1.69 7.38 -4.60
C ALA A 107 -2.63 6.45 -3.84
N ASP A 108 -2.39 6.29 -2.54
CA ASP A 108 -3.14 5.38 -1.69
C ASP A 108 -4.12 6.14 -0.82
N SER A 109 -5.29 5.55 -0.60
CA SER A 109 -6.25 6.04 0.37
C SER A 109 -6.73 4.90 1.25
N TRP A 110 -6.84 5.16 2.56
CA TRP A 110 -7.42 4.23 3.52
C TRP A 110 -8.62 4.87 4.19
N VAL A 111 -9.67 4.08 4.35
CA VAL A 111 -10.79 4.42 5.22
C VAL A 111 -10.82 3.39 6.34
N LEU A 112 -10.79 3.87 7.58
CA LEU A 112 -10.77 3.02 8.75
C LEU A 112 -12.17 2.83 9.34
N LYS A 113 -12.38 1.65 9.92
CA LYS A 113 -13.53 1.34 10.74
C LYS A 113 -13.04 0.64 12.00
N ASP A 114 -13.35 1.20 13.17
CA ASP A 114 -12.94 0.64 14.45
C ASP A 114 -11.42 0.39 14.54
N GLY A 115 -10.64 1.33 14.02
CA GLY A 115 -9.18 1.28 14.07
C GLY A 115 -8.52 0.36 13.04
N LYS A 116 -9.30 -0.28 12.17
CA LYS A 116 -8.80 -1.17 11.12
C LYS A 116 -9.13 -0.64 9.73
N ILE A 117 -8.33 -1.01 8.75
CA ILE A 117 -8.53 -0.59 7.37
C ILE A 117 -9.74 -1.33 6.79
N ALA A 118 -10.78 -0.60 6.44
CA ALA A 118 -12.00 -1.15 5.83
C ALA A 118 -11.96 -1.03 4.31
N ILE A 119 -11.40 0.06 3.79
CA ILE A 119 -11.23 0.29 2.36
C ILE A 119 -9.80 0.76 2.13
N HIS A 120 -9.14 0.14 1.18
CA HIS A 120 -7.80 0.51 0.74
C HIS A 120 -7.82 0.71 -0.78
N PHE A 121 -7.63 1.94 -1.22
CA PHE A 121 -7.48 2.25 -2.64
C PHE A 121 -5.99 2.37 -2.95
N ALA A 122 -5.45 1.42 -3.72
CA ALA A 122 -4.05 1.40 -4.13
C ALA A 122 -3.98 1.83 -5.61
N GLY A 123 -3.88 3.15 -5.84
CA GLY A 123 -3.88 3.73 -7.17
C GLY A 123 -2.47 3.91 -7.71
N MET A 124 -2.13 3.26 -8.82
CA MET A 124 -0.86 3.47 -9.50
C MET A 124 -0.91 4.80 -10.26
N VAL A 125 0.04 5.70 -9.98
CA VAL A 125 0.17 6.99 -10.65
C VAL A 125 1.28 6.96 -11.69
N GLN A 126 2.37 6.29 -11.37
CA GLN A 126 3.49 6.11 -12.27
C GLN A 126 3.93 4.66 -12.28
N TYR A 127 3.96 4.07 -13.47
CA TYR A 127 4.35 2.68 -13.67
C TYR A 127 5.87 2.52 -13.71
N PRO A 128 6.40 1.28 -13.55
CA PRO A 128 7.85 1.05 -13.52
C PRO A 128 8.60 1.50 -14.77
N ASP A 129 7.91 1.55 -15.93
CA ASP A 129 8.50 2.04 -17.19
C ASP A 129 8.55 3.58 -17.29
N GLY A 130 8.09 4.28 -16.24
CA GLY A 130 8.03 5.74 -16.19
C GLY A 130 6.76 6.34 -16.76
N SER A 131 5.88 5.55 -17.38
CA SER A 131 4.63 6.07 -17.92
C SER A 131 3.66 6.44 -16.81
N LEU A 132 2.85 7.47 -17.03
CA LEU A 132 1.82 7.91 -16.09
C LEU A 132 0.50 7.21 -16.36
N ALA A 133 -0.27 7.07 -15.30
CA ALA A 133 -1.61 6.51 -15.41
C ALA A 133 -2.56 7.46 -16.15
#